data_a239c402ed1d2b3195353fdc4d2a09da
#
_entry.id   a239c402ed1d2b3195353fdc4d2a09da
#
_cell.length_a   1.000
_cell.length_b   1.000
_cell.length_c   1.000
_cell.angle_alpha   90.00
_cell.angle_beta   90.00
_cell.angle_gamma   90.00
#
_symmetry.space_group_name_H-M   'P 1'
#
loop_
_entity.id
_entity.type
_entity.pdbx_description
1 polymer ?
#
loop_
_entity_poly.entity_id
_entity_poly.type
_entity_poly.pdbx_seq_one_letter_code
_entity_poly.pdbx_strand_id
1 'polypeptide(L)'
;DTRNLKTAVEAAKEAKAEVEHSVEVQGCLVYTVGGPHTIAEFGKLAKELDAMGVDSICIKDMSGLLKPYDAYELVKELKASTKLPIQLHTHYTSGFGSMAYMKAIEAGVDVIDCALSPFAMDTSQPCTETMVAALEGTEYDTGLDRQAMTPIAKHFLGVKKEIIDEFGLKGYFDVNPNVLDFQIPGGMLSNLVNQLKEMGMADKYQDLLDEMPRVRADLGYPPLVTPSSQIVGTMATFNVMTGERYKMVPDEFKKLARGEFGRTPQPVNPEVLEKCGIKEEDLVT
;
A
#
# COMPACT_ATOMS: atom_id res chain seq x y z
N ASP A 1 1.30 -4.41 13.08
CA ASP A 1 1.71 -4.51 14.50
C ASP A 1 3.21 -4.81 14.58
N THR A 2 4.00 -3.90 15.17
CA THR A 2 5.45 -4.01 15.31
C THR A 2 5.90 -5.25 16.09
N ARG A 3 5.07 -5.78 16.98
CA ARG A 3 5.36 -7.03 17.72
C ARG A 3 5.52 -8.24 16.78
N ASN A 4 4.69 -8.32 15.72
CA ASN A 4 4.79 -9.40 14.73
C ASN A 4 6.04 -9.26 13.86
N LEU A 5 6.45 -8.01 13.55
CA LEU A 5 7.64 -7.74 12.76
C LEU A 5 8.92 -8.14 13.48
N LYS A 6 8.99 -7.98 14.79
CA LYS A 6 10.19 -8.28 15.58
C LYS A 6 10.69 -9.71 15.34
N THR A 7 9.82 -10.69 15.43
CA THR A 7 10.18 -12.11 15.20
C THR A 7 10.71 -12.35 13.79
N ALA A 8 10.08 -11.71 12.77
CA ALA A 8 10.52 -11.83 11.38
C ALA A 8 11.90 -11.20 11.16
N VAL A 9 12.16 -10.03 11.77
CA VAL A 9 13.45 -9.34 11.71
C VAL A 9 14.55 -10.17 12.40
N GLU A 10 14.26 -10.73 13.58
CA GLU A 10 15.19 -11.58 14.31
C GLU A 10 15.56 -12.83 13.51
N ALA A 11 14.58 -13.55 12.96
CA ALA A 11 14.80 -14.72 12.12
C ALA A 11 15.61 -14.40 10.85
N ALA A 12 15.33 -13.27 10.20
CA ALA A 12 16.09 -12.85 9.01
C ALA A 12 17.54 -12.49 9.36
N LYS A 13 17.79 -11.91 10.53
CA LYS A 13 19.15 -11.61 11.02
C LYS A 13 19.93 -12.87 11.40
N GLU A 14 19.29 -13.87 11.98
CA GLU A 14 19.90 -15.16 12.24
C GLU A 14 20.31 -15.82 10.93
N ALA A 15 19.41 -15.87 9.94
CA ALA A 15 19.71 -16.40 8.62
C ALA A 15 20.84 -15.64 7.90
N LYS A 16 20.95 -14.31 8.09
CA LYS A 16 22.05 -13.48 7.54
C LYS A 16 23.41 -13.95 8.03
N ALA A 17 23.51 -14.45 9.25
CA ALA A 17 24.78 -14.94 9.81
C ALA A 17 25.21 -16.30 9.23
N GLU A 18 24.31 -17.03 8.59
CA GLU A 18 24.55 -18.38 8.05
C GLU A 18 24.85 -18.40 6.55
N VAL A 19 24.67 -17.27 5.84
CA VAL A 19 24.86 -17.20 4.38
C VAL A 19 26.12 -16.40 4.01
N GLU A 20 26.82 -16.82 2.98
CA GLU A 20 28.02 -16.14 2.48
C GLU A 20 27.73 -14.78 1.79
N HIS A 21 26.46 -14.50 1.45
CA HIS A 21 26.05 -13.29 0.76
C HIS A 21 25.45 -12.27 1.73
N SER A 22 25.58 -10.97 1.40
CA SER A 22 24.92 -9.92 2.17
C SER A 22 23.39 -10.05 2.04
N VAL A 23 22.72 -10.19 3.16
CA VAL A 23 21.25 -10.15 3.26
C VAL A 23 20.88 -8.87 3.99
N GLU A 24 19.98 -8.09 3.43
CA GLU A 24 19.43 -6.89 4.06
C GLU A 24 17.98 -7.11 4.45
N VAL A 25 17.60 -6.57 5.60
CA VAL A 25 16.24 -6.62 6.13
C VAL A 25 15.62 -5.24 6.01
N GLN A 26 14.61 -5.12 5.18
CA GLN A 26 13.88 -3.86 5.00
C GLN A 26 12.56 -3.86 5.77
N GLY A 27 12.36 -2.85 6.63
CA GLY A 27 11.09 -2.59 7.30
C GLY A 27 10.15 -1.79 6.41
N CYS A 28 8.91 -2.27 6.20
CA CYS A 28 7.93 -1.55 5.39
C CYS A 28 6.90 -0.83 6.25
N LEU A 29 6.75 0.49 6.04
CA LEU A 29 5.68 1.32 6.56
C LEU A 29 4.57 1.42 5.50
N VAL A 30 3.44 0.78 5.73
CA VAL A 30 2.30 0.87 4.83
C VAL A 30 1.66 2.25 4.98
N TYR A 31 1.86 3.10 3.95
CA TYR A 31 1.26 4.43 3.95
C TYR A 31 -0.25 4.33 3.81
N THR A 32 -0.93 4.99 4.70
CA THR A 32 -2.39 5.06 4.73
C THR A 32 -2.81 6.38 5.38
N VAL A 33 -4.04 6.82 5.16
CA VAL A 33 -4.54 8.11 5.63
C VAL A 33 -5.79 7.94 6.49
N GLY A 34 -6.09 8.96 7.28
CA GLY A 34 -7.24 9.00 8.16
C GLY A 34 -7.04 8.29 9.51
N GLY A 35 -7.93 8.56 10.46
CA GLY A 35 -7.82 8.04 11.82
C GLY A 35 -6.48 8.39 12.49
N PRO A 36 -5.78 7.42 13.08
CA PRO A 36 -4.54 7.63 13.81
C PRO A 36 -3.30 7.80 12.91
N HIS A 37 -3.42 7.60 11.60
CA HIS A 37 -2.30 7.58 10.67
C HIS A 37 -1.81 9.01 10.36
N THR A 38 -0.95 9.52 11.22
CA THR A 38 -0.32 10.84 11.08
C THR A 38 1.15 10.71 10.72
N ILE A 39 1.74 11.77 10.16
CA ILE A 39 3.18 11.83 9.84
C ILE A 39 4.01 11.55 11.10
N ALA A 40 3.64 12.13 12.24
CA ALA A 40 4.34 11.87 13.52
C ALA A 40 4.25 10.41 13.97
N GLU A 41 3.14 9.73 13.69
CA GLU A 41 3.01 8.30 14.00
C GLU A 41 3.92 7.44 13.12
N PHE A 42 4.05 7.76 11.83
CA PHE A 42 5.02 7.12 10.97
C PHE A 42 6.47 7.32 11.45
N GLY A 43 6.79 8.52 11.98
CA GLY A 43 8.09 8.78 12.60
C GLY A 43 8.36 7.88 13.82
N LYS A 44 7.35 7.61 14.67
CA LYS A 44 7.48 6.66 15.78
C LYS A 44 7.71 5.23 15.29
N LEU A 45 6.93 4.78 14.31
CA LEU A 45 7.08 3.45 13.73
C LEU A 45 8.47 3.27 13.08
N ALA A 46 9.03 4.31 12.46
CA ALA A 46 10.38 4.28 11.92
C ALA A 46 11.43 4.07 13.02
N LYS A 47 11.29 4.74 14.18
CA LYS A 47 12.17 4.54 15.34
C LYS A 47 12.07 3.12 15.91
N GLU A 48 10.86 2.54 15.94
CA GLU A 48 10.67 1.16 16.35
C GLU A 48 11.35 0.17 15.41
N LEU A 49 11.22 0.37 14.09
CA LEU A 49 11.91 -0.46 13.08
C LEU A 49 13.43 -0.34 13.18
N ASP A 50 13.97 0.88 13.36
CA ASP A 50 15.39 1.12 13.57
C ASP A 50 15.88 0.39 14.83
N ALA A 51 15.14 0.49 15.94
CA ALA A 51 15.46 -0.22 17.19
C ALA A 51 15.42 -1.76 17.05
N MET A 52 14.61 -2.30 16.13
CA MET A 52 14.64 -3.74 15.79
C MET A 52 15.87 -4.11 14.97
N GLY A 53 16.55 -3.11 14.39
CA GLY A 53 17.78 -3.25 13.60
C GLY A 53 17.53 -3.72 12.18
N VAL A 54 16.50 -3.22 11.50
CA VAL A 54 16.37 -3.31 10.05
C VAL A 54 17.49 -2.53 9.36
N ASP A 55 17.82 -2.87 8.13
CA ASP A 55 18.91 -2.22 7.38
C ASP A 55 18.39 -1.00 6.58
N SER A 56 17.08 -0.95 6.26
CA SER A 56 16.43 0.17 5.56
C SER A 56 14.94 0.23 5.86
N ILE A 57 14.29 1.33 5.51
CA ILE A 57 12.85 1.53 5.67
C ILE A 57 12.22 1.88 4.32
N CYS A 58 11.12 1.20 3.97
CA CYS A 58 10.33 1.49 2.79
C CYS A 58 8.99 2.12 3.18
N ILE A 59 8.68 3.28 2.61
CA ILE A 59 7.33 3.84 2.59
C ILE A 59 6.58 3.14 1.46
N LYS A 60 5.56 2.33 1.78
CA LYS A 60 4.80 1.57 0.79
C LYS A 60 3.39 2.12 0.64
N ASP A 61 3.18 2.89 -0.43
CA ASP A 61 1.88 3.45 -0.81
C ASP A 61 1.24 2.61 -1.93
N MET A 62 0.51 1.58 -1.53
CA MET A 62 -0.12 0.63 -2.45
C MET A 62 -1.31 1.20 -3.22
N SER A 63 -1.90 2.27 -2.73
CA SER A 63 -3.13 2.84 -3.29
C SER A 63 -2.89 4.14 -4.06
N GLY A 64 -1.65 4.66 -4.04
CA GLY A 64 -1.33 5.94 -4.66
C GLY A 64 -1.97 7.13 -3.94
N LEU A 65 -2.04 7.08 -2.60
CA LEU A 65 -2.67 8.11 -1.76
C LEU A 65 -1.74 9.25 -1.40
N LEU A 66 -0.43 9.03 -1.54
CA LEU A 66 0.60 9.95 -1.08
C LEU A 66 0.62 11.21 -1.94
N LYS A 67 0.12 12.30 -1.39
CA LYS A 67 0.14 13.62 -2.05
C LYS A 67 1.55 14.19 -2.06
N PRO A 68 1.91 15.04 -3.04
CA PRO A 68 3.28 15.54 -3.18
C PRO A 68 3.84 16.23 -1.94
N TYR A 69 3.07 17.12 -1.29
CA TYR A 69 3.53 17.81 -0.09
C TYR A 69 3.54 16.91 1.14
N ASP A 70 2.62 15.95 1.24
CA ASP A 70 2.63 14.95 2.30
C ASP A 70 3.86 14.03 2.16
N ALA A 71 4.29 13.72 0.92
CA ALA A 71 5.53 13.00 0.65
C ALA A 71 6.77 13.74 1.18
N TYR A 72 6.83 15.04 0.93
CA TYR A 72 7.91 15.90 1.45
C TYR A 72 7.98 15.86 2.98
N GLU A 73 6.84 16.13 3.65
CA GLU A 73 6.79 16.18 5.11
C GLU A 73 7.06 14.80 5.74
N LEU A 74 6.52 13.73 5.14
CA LEU A 74 6.75 12.36 5.61
C LEU A 74 8.23 11.97 5.53
N VAL A 75 8.87 12.19 4.38
CA VAL A 75 10.29 11.88 4.23
C VAL A 75 11.15 12.71 5.20
N LYS A 76 10.85 13.98 5.36
CA LYS A 76 11.51 14.86 6.37
C LYS A 76 11.40 14.28 7.79
N GLU A 77 10.19 13.86 8.19
CA GLU A 77 9.97 13.27 9.51
C GLU A 77 10.74 11.97 9.68
N LEU A 78 10.76 11.09 8.67
CA LEU A 78 11.49 9.84 8.73
C LEU A 78 12.99 10.07 8.80
N LYS A 79 13.55 10.96 7.99
CA LYS A 79 14.99 11.34 8.03
C LYS A 79 15.39 11.99 9.35
N ALA A 80 14.46 12.64 10.06
CA ALA A 80 14.68 13.16 11.41
C ALA A 80 14.56 12.06 12.49
N SER A 81 13.80 10.99 12.22
CA SER A 81 13.52 9.90 13.15
C SER A 81 14.55 8.79 13.13
N THR A 82 15.25 8.56 12.00
CA THR A 82 16.25 7.51 11.83
C THR A 82 17.40 7.96 10.89
N LYS A 83 18.51 7.23 10.92
CA LYS A 83 19.63 7.38 9.97
C LYS A 83 19.60 6.33 8.86
N LEU A 84 18.68 5.39 8.92
CA LEU A 84 18.53 4.36 7.90
C LEU A 84 18.17 4.94 6.53
N PRO A 85 18.58 4.27 5.43
CA PRO A 85 18.08 4.62 4.11
C PRO A 85 16.55 4.53 4.03
N ILE A 86 15.94 5.51 3.38
CA ILE A 86 14.50 5.58 3.16
C ILE A 86 14.21 5.33 1.68
N GLN A 87 13.41 4.31 1.40
CA GLN A 87 12.88 4.01 0.08
C GLN A 87 11.41 4.45 -0.01
N LEU A 88 11.01 4.98 -1.15
CA LEU A 88 9.61 5.29 -1.44
C LEU A 88 9.09 4.46 -2.61
N HIS A 89 8.03 3.70 -2.32
CA HIS A 89 7.24 2.96 -3.29
C HIS A 89 5.82 3.51 -3.32
N THR A 90 5.37 4.10 -4.41
CA THR A 90 3.99 4.54 -4.59
C THR A 90 3.42 4.07 -5.91
N HIS A 91 2.13 3.70 -5.89
CA HIS A 91 1.37 3.40 -7.10
C HIS A 91 0.87 4.69 -7.77
N TYR A 92 0.68 4.64 -9.09
CA TYR A 92 0.32 5.81 -9.89
C TYR A 92 -1.20 6.03 -9.99
N THR A 93 -2.00 5.26 -9.27
CA THR A 93 -3.47 5.19 -9.39
C THR A 93 -4.16 6.56 -9.32
N SER A 94 -3.70 7.44 -8.41
CA SER A 94 -4.25 8.81 -8.28
C SER A 94 -3.67 9.82 -9.28
N GLY A 95 -2.61 9.46 -10.00
CA GLY A 95 -1.85 10.36 -10.85
C GLY A 95 -0.76 11.18 -10.15
N PHE A 96 -0.61 11.06 -8.83
CA PHE A 96 0.39 11.85 -8.07
C PHE A 96 1.80 11.28 -8.10
N GLY A 97 2.00 10.02 -8.51
CA GLY A 97 3.24 9.28 -8.30
C GLY A 97 4.52 10.05 -8.62
N SER A 98 4.68 10.58 -9.84
CA SER A 98 5.89 11.34 -10.21
C SER A 98 6.03 12.64 -9.44
N MET A 99 4.94 13.34 -9.15
CA MET A 99 4.96 14.58 -8.36
C MET A 99 5.33 14.30 -6.90
N ALA A 100 4.82 13.21 -6.34
CA ALA A 100 5.16 12.76 -4.98
C ALA A 100 6.65 12.37 -4.90
N TYR A 101 7.18 11.67 -5.91
CA TYR A 101 8.61 11.33 -5.97
C TYR A 101 9.49 12.57 -6.04
N MET A 102 9.17 13.55 -6.88
CA MET A 102 9.95 14.80 -6.93
C MET A 102 10.02 15.48 -5.58
N LYS A 103 8.88 15.55 -4.86
CA LYS A 103 8.84 16.15 -3.52
C LYS A 103 9.57 15.31 -2.46
N ALA A 104 9.52 13.99 -2.55
CA ALA A 104 10.29 13.10 -1.69
C ALA A 104 11.80 13.22 -1.93
N ILE A 105 12.24 13.38 -3.19
CA ILE A 105 13.64 13.60 -3.56
C ILE A 105 14.14 14.91 -2.96
N GLU A 106 13.41 16.02 -3.09
CA GLU A 106 13.73 17.29 -2.46
C GLU A 106 13.82 17.19 -0.92
N ALA A 107 13.09 16.26 -0.31
CA ALA A 107 13.12 16.01 1.14
C ALA A 107 14.25 15.05 1.57
N GLY A 108 14.97 14.43 0.61
CA GLY A 108 16.13 13.57 0.88
C GLY A 108 15.81 12.09 0.96
N VAL A 109 14.82 11.59 0.22
CA VAL A 109 14.61 10.14 0.05
C VAL A 109 15.82 9.52 -0.64
N ASP A 110 16.23 8.32 -0.22
CA ASP A 110 17.43 7.68 -0.74
C ASP A 110 17.15 6.82 -1.99
N VAL A 111 15.97 6.20 -2.06
CA VAL A 111 15.58 5.30 -3.16
C VAL A 111 14.13 5.54 -3.55
N ILE A 112 13.83 5.50 -4.85
CA ILE A 112 12.48 5.50 -5.40
C ILE A 112 12.27 4.29 -6.31
N ASP A 113 11.09 3.67 -6.24
CA ASP A 113 10.72 2.54 -7.08
C ASP A 113 10.02 3.02 -8.35
N CYS A 114 10.56 2.63 -9.47
CA CYS A 114 10.01 2.97 -10.77
C CYS A 114 9.76 1.71 -11.61
N ALA A 115 8.95 1.85 -12.66
CA ALA A 115 8.72 0.80 -13.65
C ALA A 115 9.18 1.26 -15.03
N LEU A 116 9.69 0.33 -15.86
CA LEU A 116 10.01 0.62 -17.25
C LEU A 116 8.77 1.08 -18.02
N SER A 117 8.95 2.02 -18.95
CA SER A 117 7.86 2.70 -19.67
C SER A 117 6.73 1.80 -20.17
N PRO A 118 6.95 0.57 -20.69
CA PRO A 118 5.86 -0.28 -21.14
C PRO A 118 4.90 -0.72 -20.01
N PHE A 119 5.39 -0.80 -18.77
CA PHE A 119 4.63 -1.25 -17.59
C PHE A 119 4.45 -0.17 -16.53
N ALA A 120 4.84 1.07 -16.82
CA ALA A 120 4.72 2.19 -15.90
C ALA A 120 3.33 2.80 -15.88
N MET A 121 3.06 3.62 -14.87
CA MET A 121 1.83 4.39 -14.66
C MET A 121 0.62 3.51 -14.32
N ASP A 122 -0.60 4.05 -14.43
CA ASP A 122 -1.85 3.38 -14.07
C ASP A 122 -1.81 2.85 -12.63
N THR A 123 -1.95 1.55 -12.43
CA THR A 123 -1.82 0.89 -11.12
C THR A 123 -0.39 0.44 -10.80
N SER A 124 0.57 0.76 -11.66
CA SER A 124 2.01 0.50 -11.46
C SER A 124 2.70 1.73 -10.85
N GLN A 125 3.99 1.90 -11.05
CA GLN A 125 4.83 2.96 -10.51
C GLN A 125 5.12 4.04 -11.56
N PRO A 126 5.71 5.19 -11.18
CA PRO A 126 6.25 6.17 -12.11
C PRO A 126 7.22 5.55 -13.11
N CYS A 127 7.27 6.14 -14.31
CA CYS A 127 8.14 5.68 -15.39
C CYS A 127 9.61 5.95 -15.08
N THR A 128 10.46 4.91 -15.12
CA THR A 128 11.89 4.99 -14.84
C THR A 128 12.59 5.99 -15.76
N GLU A 129 12.40 5.86 -17.08
CA GLU A 129 13.05 6.71 -18.07
C GLU A 129 12.67 8.18 -17.91
N THR A 130 11.42 8.44 -17.49
CA THR A 130 10.93 9.79 -17.21
C THR A 130 11.58 10.37 -15.97
N MET A 131 11.68 9.60 -14.89
CA MET A 131 12.31 10.06 -13.65
C MET A 131 13.81 10.31 -13.86
N VAL A 132 14.51 9.41 -14.56
CA VAL A 132 15.93 9.60 -14.90
C VAL A 132 16.11 10.88 -15.72
N ALA A 133 15.30 11.10 -16.75
CA ALA A 133 15.37 12.32 -17.56
C ALA A 133 15.07 13.60 -16.77
N ALA A 134 14.13 13.53 -15.83
CA ALA A 134 13.76 14.69 -15.00
C ALA A 134 14.88 15.09 -14.00
N LEU A 135 15.72 14.13 -13.62
CA LEU A 135 16.81 14.35 -12.65
C LEU A 135 18.16 14.60 -13.31
N GLU A 136 18.28 14.32 -14.63
CA GLU A 136 19.53 14.49 -15.41
C GLU A 136 20.08 15.91 -15.28
N GLY A 137 21.34 16.05 -14.92
CA GLY A 137 22.01 17.33 -14.74
C GLY A 137 21.63 18.13 -13.51
N THR A 138 20.84 17.58 -12.60
CA THR A 138 20.51 18.18 -11.29
C THR A 138 21.42 17.60 -10.19
N GLU A 139 21.34 18.14 -8.98
CA GLU A 139 22.01 17.57 -7.80
C GLU A 139 21.51 16.15 -7.44
N TYR A 140 20.39 15.72 -8.00
CA TYR A 140 19.77 14.39 -7.82
C TYR A 140 20.00 13.46 -9.02
N ASP A 141 20.94 13.78 -9.89
CA ASP A 141 21.24 12.96 -11.06
C ASP A 141 21.63 11.54 -10.65
N THR A 142 20.91 10.57 -11.20
CA THR A 142 21.08 9.16 -10.85
C THR A 142 22.32 8.52 -11.48
N GLY A 143 22.92 9.16 -12.49
CA GLY A 143 24.00 8.61 -13.31
C GLY A 143 23.60 7.42 -14.19
N LEU A 144 22.30 7.11 -14.28
CA LEU A 144 21.80 6.02 -15.13
C LEU A 144 21.78 6.43 -16.61
N ASP A 145 22.29 5.55 -17.47
CA ASP A 145 22.27 5.76 -18.93
C ASP A 145 20.88 5.52 -19.51
N ARG A 146 20.15 6.60 -19.76
CA ARG A 146 18.81 6.57 -20.36
C ARG A 146 18.83 5.95 -21.78
N GLN A 147 19.92 6.08 -22.53
CA GLN A 147 20.02 5.49 -23.88
C GLN A 147 20.10 3.95 -23.78
N ALA A 148 20.77 3.42 -22.76
CA ALA A 148 20.80 1.99 -22.51
C ALA A 148 19.44 1.41 -22.11
N MET A 149 18.52 2.23 -21.58
CA MET A 149 17.16 1.80 -21.25
C MET A 149 16.27 1.61 -22.49
N THR A 150 16.54 2.32 -23.58
CA THR A 150 15.72 2.29 -24.80
C THR A 150 15.54 0.88 -25.38
N PRO A 151 16.61 0.07 -25.61
CA PRO A 151 16.45 -1.29 -26.11
C PRO A 151 15.74 -2.21 -25.12
N ILE A 152 15.90 -1.99 -23.82
CA ILE A 152 15.22 -2.75 -22.78
C ILE A 152 13.70 -2.46 -22.82
N ALA A 153 13.33 -1.19 -22.85
CA ALA A 153 11.92 -0.78 -22.98
C ALA A 153 11.28 -1.32 -24.27
N LYS A 154 12.01 -1.29 -25.40
CA LYS A 154 11.54 -1.86 -26.67
C LYS A 154 11.29 -3.38 -26.57
N HIS A 155 12.18 -4.12 -25.92
CA HIS A 155 11.98 -5.55 -25.68
C HIS A 155 10.70 -5.79 -24.87
N PHE A 156 10.53 -5.12 -23.74
CA PHE A 156 9.35 -5.28 -22.88
C PHE A 156 8.05 -4.76 -23.50
N LEU A 157 8.11 -3.83 -24.45
CA LEU A 157 6.94 -3.44 -25.24
C LEU A 157 6.43 -4.62 -26.10
N GLY A 158 7.34 -5.43 -26.67
CA GLY A 158 7.01 -6.66 -27.35
C GLY A 158 6.36 -7.68 -26.41
N VAL A 159 6.98 -7.94 -25.26
CA VAL A 159 6.45 -8.84 -24.21
C VAL A 159 5.06 -8.40 -23.74
N LYS A 160 4.86 -7.10 -23.49
CA LYS A 160 3.54 -6.56 -23.11
C LYS A 160 2.49 -6.87 -24.17
N LYS A 161 2.83 -6.71 -25.44
CA LYS A 161 1.91 -7.01 -26.54
C LYS A 161 1.53 -8.50 -26.57
N GLU A 162 2.51 -9.39 -26.42
CA GLU A 162 2.29 -10.83 -26.37
C GLU A 162 1.35 -11.20 -25.21
N ILE A 163 1.58 -10.66 -24.00
CA ILE A 163 0.73 -10.88 -22.82
C ILE A 163 -0.70 -10.38 -23.06
N ILE A 164 -0.86 -9.19 -23.66
CA ILE A 164 -2.18 -8.63 -23.96
C ILE A 164 -2.92 -9.52 -24.96
N ASP A 165 -2.24 -9.96 -26.02
CA ASP A 165 -2.83 -10.79 -27.07
C ASP A 165 -3.20 -12.20 -26.55
N GLU A 166 -2.35 -12.80 -25.71
CA GLU A 166 -2.56 -14.14 -25.15
C GLU A 166 -3.70 -14.17 -24.11
N PHE A 167 -3.74 -13.18 -23.19
CA PHE A 167 -4.72 -13.19 -22.08
C PHE A 167 -5.93 -12.29 -22.34
N GLY A 168 -6.03 -11.62 -23.49
CA GLY A 168 -7.13 -10.73 -23.83
C GLY A 168 -7.27 -9.54 -22.89
N LEU A 169 -6.15 -9.08 -22.32
CA LEU A 169 -6.16 -8.00 -21.35
C LEU A 169 -6.52 -6.68 -22.02
N LYS A 170 -7.52 -6.01 -21.50
CA LYS A 170 -7.81 -4.63 -21.89
C LYS A 170 -6.96 -3.72 -20.99
N GLY A 171 -6.11 -2.90 -21.61
CA GLY A 171 -5.35 -1.88 -20.88
C GLY A 171 -6.32 -0.89 -20.23
N TYR A 172 -6.20 -0.71 -18.93
CA TYR A 172 -6.81 0.39 -18.20
C TYR A 172 -5.70 1.41 -17.99
N PHE A 173 -5.85 2.59 -18.61
CA PHE A 173 -4.86 3.67 -18.53
C PHE A 173 -5.43 4.92 -17.88
N ASP A 174 -6.53 4.77 -17.14
CA ASP A 174 -7.23 5.89 -16.54
C ASP A 174 -6.72 6.17 -15.14
N VAL A 175 -6.13 7.34 -14.95
CA VAL A 175 -5.87 7.89 -13.63
C VAL A 175 -7.20 8.09 -12.92
N ASN A 176 -7.35 7.54 -11.71
CA ASN A 176 -8.54 7.67 -10.90
C ASN A 176 -8.26 8.42 -9.59
N PRO A 177 -8.38 9.76 -9.55
CA PRO A 177 -8.15 10.53 -8.34
C PRO A 177 -9.16 10.24 -7.22
N ASN A 178 -10.31 9.62 -7.51
CA ASN A 178 -11.30 9.25 -6.51
C ASN A 178 -10.77 8.17 -5.54
N VAL A 179 -9.66 7.51 -5.85
CA VAL A 179 -8.98 6.61 -4.90
C VAL A 179 -8.63 7.32 -3.58
N LEU A 180 -8.46 8.65 -3.61
CA LEU A 180 -8.21 9.46 -2.42
C LEU A 180 -9.39 9.46 -1.44
N ASP A 181 -10.60 9.25 -1.93
CA ASP A 181 -11.82 9.24 -1.12
C ASP A 181 -12.07 7.85 -0.52
N PHE A 182 -12.04 6.79 -1.33
CA PHE A 182 -12.32 5.43 -0.86
C PHE A 182 -11.09 4.62 -0.43
N GLN A 183 -9.87 5.09 -0.73
CA GLN A 183 -8.58 4.58 -0.22
C GLN A 183 -8.31 3.08 -0.51
N ILE A 184 -8.85 2.57 -1.61
CA ILE A 184 -8.77 1.16 -2.01
C ILE A 184 -7.63 0.99 -3.03
N PRO A 185 -6.72 0.01 -2.84
CA PRO A 185 -5.71 -0.31 -3.85
C PRO A 185 -6.34 -0.65 -5.22
N GLY A 186 -5.75 -0.14 -6.32
CA GLY A 186 -6.32 -0.29 -7.67
C GLY A 186 -6.56 -1.75 -8.08
N GLY A 187 -5.64 -2.68 -7.76
CA GLY A 187 -5.83 -4.10 -8.03
C GLY A 187 -7.02 -4.71 -7.28
N MET A 188 -7.27 -4.28 -6.05
CA MET A 188 -8.43 -4.72 -5.29
C MET A 188 -9.73 -4.14 -5.87
N LEU A 189 -9.71 -2.88 -6.29
CA LEU A 189 -10.87 -2.23 -6.90
C LEU A 189 -11.35 -2.99 -8.14
N SER A 190 -10.42 -3.41 -9.01
CA SER A 190 -10.73 -4.23 -10.19
C SER A 190 -11.40 -5.56 -9.83
N ASN A 191 -10.92 -6.22 -8.77
CA ASN A 191 -11.52 -7.47 -8.29
C ASN A 191 -12.95 -7.26 -7.77
N LEU A 192 -13.18 -6.19 -6.98
CA LEU A 192 -14.51 -5.87 -6.46
C LEU A 192 -15.51 -5.55 -7.58
N VAL A 193 -15.10 -4.79 -8.60
CA VAL A 193 -15.92 -4.50 -9.78
C VAL A 193 -16.33 -5.78 -10.50
N ASN A 194 -15.40 -6.72 -10.68
CA ASN A 194 -15.68 -7.99 -11.33
C ASN A 194 -16.64 -8.84 -10.50
N GLN A 195 -16.43 -8.94 -9.19
CA GLN A 195 -17.33 -9.65 -8.28
C GLN A 195 -18.76 -9.07 -8.32
N LEU A 196 -18.92 -7.74 -8.26
CA LEU A 196 -20.23 -7.11 -8.37
C LEU A 196 -20.91 -7.40 -9.72
N LYS A 197 -20.15 -7.42 -10.82
CA LYS A 197 -20.68 -7.78 -12.15
C LYS A 197 -21.15 -9.23 -12.20
N GLU A 198 -20.36 -10.17 -11.67
CA GLU A 198 -20.72 -11.61 -11.60
C GLU A 198 -21.97 -11.85 -10.76
N MET A 199 -22.17 -11.04 -9.72
CA MET A 199 -23.37 -11.08 -8.87
C MET A 199 -24.57 -10.35 -9.45
N GLY A 200 -24.47 -9.70 -10.62
CA GLY A 200 -25.51 -8.87 -11.21
C GLY A 200 -25.81 -7.58 -10.45
N MET A 201 -24.85 -7.09 -9.67
CA MET A 201 -24.98 -5.94 -8.77
C MET A 201 -24.05 -4.77 -9.18
N ALA A 202 -23.76 -4.63 -10.46
CA ALA A 202 -22.87 -3.56 -10.96
C ALA A 202 -23.35 -2.15 -10.62
N ASP A 203 -24.67 -1.95 -10.44
CA ASP A 203 -25.29 -0.71 -10.00
C ASP A 203 -24.99 -0.34 -8.54
N LYS A 204 -24.54 -1.30 -7.74
CA LYS A 204 -24.16 -1.13 -6.32
C LYS A 204 -22.71 -0.70 -6.10
N TYR A 205 -21.99 -0.40 -7.17
CA TYR A 205 -20.59 -0.05 -7.08
C TYR A 205 -20.31 1.18 -6.19
N GLN A 206 -21.12 2.24 -6.34
CA GLN A 206 -20.94 3.43 -5.51
C GLN A 206 -21.27 3.17 -4.04
N ASP A 207 -22.33 2.43 -3.77
CA ASP A 207 -22.71 2.03 -2.40
C ASP A 207 -21.57 1.26 -1.71
N LEU A 208 -20.87 0.39 -2.47
CA LEU A 208 -19.71 -0.35 -1.98
C LEU A 208 -18.54 0.58 -1.65
N LEU A 209 -18.21 1.52 -2.54
CA LEU A 209 -17.14 2.50 -2.31
C LEU A 209 -17.38 3.34 -1.06
N ASP A 210 -18.62 3.76 -0.84
CA ASP A 210 -19.03 4.55 0.33
C ASP A 210 -19.01 3.74 1.63
N GLU A 211 -19.24 2.42 1.56
CA GLU A 211 -19.26 1.53 2.72
C GLU A 211 -17.84 1.11 3.17
N MET A 212 -16.88 1.04 2.26
CA MET A 212 -15.50 0.64 2.56
C MET A 212 -14.84 1.46 3.68
N PRO A 213 -14.84 2.81 3.63
CA PRO A 213 -14.26 3.62 4.70
C PRO A 213 -14.96 3.42 6.05
N ARG A 214 -16.26 3.15 6.04
CA ARG A 214 -17.07 2.92 7.26
C ARG A 214 -16.67 1.62 7.93
N VAL A 215 -16.61 0.52 7.16
CA VAL A 215 -16.16 -0.79 7.67
C VAL A 215 -14.72 -0.70 8.18
N ARG A 216 -13.84 0.04 7.49
CA ARG A 216 -12.48 0.26 7.93
C ARG A 216 -12.41 1.02 9.26
N ALA A 217 -13.22 2.09 9.41
CA ALA A 217 -13.29 2.85 10.65
C ALA A 217 -13.79 1.99 11.82
N ASP A 218 -14.83 1.20 11.58
CA ASP A 218 -15.40 0.28 12.58
C ASP A 218 -14.40 -0.78 13.06
N LEU A 219 -13.46 -1.21 12.20
CA LEU A 219 -12.37 -2.12 12.55
C LEU A 219 -11.16 -1.44 13.21
N GLY A 220 -11.24 -0.16 13.56
CA GLY A 220 -10.13 0.57 14.19
C GLY A 220 -9.02 0.96 13.21
N TYR A 221 -9.37 1.27 11.97
CA TYR A 221 -8.51 1.80 10.91
C TYR A 221 -7.32 0.90 10.54
N PRO A 222 -7.51 -0.41 10.26
CA PRO A 222 -6.41 -1.21 9.76
C PRO A 222 -5.87 -0.63 8.44
N PRO A 223 -4.55 -0.71 8.18
CA PRO A 223 -4.01 -0.42 6.85
C PRO A 223 -4.65 -1.34 5.81
N LEU A 224 -5.05 -0.78 4.65
CA LEU A 224 -5.65 -1.55 3.57
C LEU A 224 -4.57 -2.24 2.71
N VAL A 225 -4.03 -3.30 3.22
CA VAL A 225 -3.02 -4.18 2.62
C VAL A 225 -3.50 -5.63 2.75
N THR A 226 -2.99 -6.55 1.93
CA THR A 226 -3.34 -7.97 2.06
C THR A 226 -2.92 -8.53 3.43
N PRO A 227 -3.80 -9.22 4.19
CA PRO A 227 -5.18 -9.60 3.83
C PRO A 227 -6.27 -8.61 4.27
N SER A 228 -5.97 -7.59 5.09
CA SER A 228 -6.96 -6.69 5.70
C SER A 228 -7.83 -5.96 4.66
N SER A 229 -7.24 -5.56 3.53
CA SER A 229 -8.00 -4.94 2.45
C SER A 229 -9.10 -5.86 1.89
N GLN A 230 -8.79 -7.15 1.70
CA GLN A 230 -9.74 -8.14 1.22
C GLN A 230 -10.84 -8.41 2.25
N ILE A 231 -10.48 -8.49 3.52
CA ILE A 231 -11.43 -8.70 4.62
C ILE A 231 -12.42 -7.54 4.72
N VAL A 232 -11.92 -6.30 4.68
CA VAL A 232 -12.75 -5.09 4.68
C VAL A 232 -13.66 -5.04 3.45
N GLY A 233 -13.10 -5.35 2.26
CA GLY A 233 -13.86 -5.37 1.01
C GLY A 233 -15.00 -6.40 1.00
N THR A 234 -14.72 -7.62 1.45
CA THR A 234 -15.73 -8.68 1.57
C THR A 234 -16.84 -8.28 2.53
N MET A 235 -16.50 -7.68 3.67
CA MET A 235 -17.50 -7.23 4.64
C MET A 235 -18.36 -6.08 4.08
N ALA A 236 -17.75 -5.10 3.41
CA ALA A 236 -18.47 -4.02 2.76
C ALA A 236 -19.43 -4.56 1.68
N THR A 237 -18.98 -5.54 0.89
CA THR A 237 -19.82 -6.21 -0.11
C THR A 237 -21.03 -6.88 0.55
N PHE A 238 -20.87 -7.60 1.66
CA PHE A 238 -21.97 -8.24 2.37
C PHE A 238 -22.94 -7.24 2.97
N ASN A 239 -22.46 -6.12 3.52
CA ASN A 239 -23.31 -5.04 4.01
C ASN A 239 -24.20 -4.47 2.90
N VAL A 240 -23.63 -4.21 1.73
CA VAL A 240 -24.36 -3.69 0.56
C VAL A 240 -25.35 -4.72 0.00
N MET A 241 -24.95 -5.99 -0.10
CA MET A 241 -25.79 -7.09 -0.59
C MET A 241 -27.04 -7.31 0.28
N THR A 242 -26.86 -7.31 1.59
CA THR A 242 -27.94 -7.60 2.54
C THR A 242 -28.79 -6.38 2.83
N GLY A 243 -28.32 -5.17 2.51
CA GLY A 243 -28.96 -3.90 2.89
C GLY A 243 -28.93 -3.64 4.40
N GLU A 244 -28.23 -4.47 5.17
CA GLU A 244 -28.10 -4.36 6.63
C GLU A 244 -26.68 -4.65 7.05
N ARG A 245 -26.05 -3.70 7.76
CA ARG A 245 -24.65 -3.78 8.19
C ARG A 245 -24.43 -4.89 9.21
N TYR A 246 -23.43 -5.75 8.92
CA TYR A 246 -23.03 -6.87 9.79
C TYR A 246 -24.11 -7.95 10.00
N LYS A 247 -25.03 -8.09 9.07
CA LYS A 247 -26.01 -9.19 9.08
C LYS A 247 -25.37 -10.54 8.76
N MET A 248 -24.42 -10.54 7.84
CA MET A 248 -23.58 -11.69 7.49
C MET A 248 -22.14 -11.32 7.73
N VAL A 249 -21.47 -12.01 8.64
CA VAL A 249 -20.09 -11.68 9.03
C VAL A 249 -19.18 -12.88 8.74
N PRO A 250 -18.22 -12.74 7.80
CA PRO A 250 -17.22 -13.79 7.53
C PRO A 250 -16.33 -14.07 8.73
N ASP A 251 -15.82 -15.29 8.82
CA ASP A 251 -14.93 -15.70 9.92
C ASP A 251 -13.61 -14.91 9.92
N GLU A 252 -13.07 -14.59 8.74
CA GLU A 252 -11.85 -13.77 8.59
C GLU A 252 -12.05 -12.37 9.17
N PHE A 253 -13.26 -11.79 9.00
CA PHE A 253 -13.59 -10.50 9.61
C PHE A 253 -13.60 -10.60 11.15
N LYS A 254 -14.19 -11.66 11.69
CA LYS A 254 -14.19 -11.90 13.14
C LYS A 254 -12.78 -12.09 13.69
N LYS A 255 -11.91 -12.82 12.97
CA LYS A 255 -10.50 -12.98 13.33
C LYS A 255 -9.75 -11.65 13.36
N LEU A 256 -9.97 -10.80 12.34
CA LEU A 256 -9.38 -9.46 12.31
C LEU A 256 -9.89 -8.60 13.46
N ALA A 257 -11.19 -8.63 13.72
CA ALA A 257 -11.81 -7.89 14.82
C ALA A 257 -11.32 -8.34 16.21
N ARG A 258 -10.99 -9.64 16.39
CA ARG A 258 -10.38 -10.17 17.62
C ARG A 258 -8.89 -9.84 17.75
N GLY A 259 -8.23 -9.32 16.72
CA GLY A 259 -6.82 -9.02 16.72
C GLY A 259 -5.90 -10.20 16.39
N GLU A 260 -6.41 -11.29 15.81
CA GLU A 260 -5.61 -12.48 15.42
C GLU A 260 -4.58 -12.15 14.31
N PHE A 261 -4.79 -11.08 13.54
CA PHE A 261 -3.83 -10.55 12.56
C PHE A 261 -2.92 -9.44 13.12
N GLY A 262 -2.98 -9.22 14.42
CA GLY A 262 -2.32 -8.13 15.13
C GLY A 262 -3.32 -7.05 15.57
N ARG A 263 -2.89 -6.23 16.52
CA ARG A 263 -3.72 -5.16 17.06
C ARG A 263 -3.99 -4.10 16.01
N THR A 264 -5.26 -3.68 15.89
CA THR A 264 -5.66 -2.55 15.06
C THR A 264 -5.18 -1.23 15.67
N PRO A 265 -4.91 -0.18 14.84
CA PRO A 265 -4.41 1.12 15.31
C PRO A 265 -5.31 1.81 16.33
N GLN A 266 -6.62 1.58 16.25
CA GLN A 266 -7.61 1.99 17.24
C GLN A 266 -8.48 0.79 17.66
N PRO A 267 -9.17 0.87 18.79
CA PRO A 267 -10.11 -0.17 19.19
C PRO A 267 -11.21 -0.39 18.12
N VAL A 268 -11.59 -1.64 17.95
CA VAL A 268 -12.75 -2.00 17.11
C VAL A 268 -14.02 -1.43 17.76
N ASN A 269 -14.96 -0.97 16.92
CA ASN A 269 -16.24 -0.42 17.37
C ASN A 269 -17.00 -1.46 18.22
N PRO A 270 -17.39 -1.13 19.49
CA PRO A 270 -18.07 -2.06 20.37
C PRO A 270 -19.37 -2.63 19.79
N GLU A 271 -20.15 -1.84 19.02
CA GLU A 271 -21.37 -2.32 18.38
C GLU A 271 -21.08 -3.41 17.34
N VAL A 272 -19.93 -3.33 16.68
CA VAL A 272 -19.50 -4.34 15.71
C VAL A 272 -19.04 -5.61 16.42
N LEU A 273 -18.33 -5.50 17.53
CA LEU A 273 -17.99 -6.67 18.37
C LEU A 273 -19.24 -7.40 18.85
N GLU A 274 -20.25 -6.68 19.32
CA GLU A 274 -21.55 -7.24 19.74
C GLU A 274 -22.24 -7.97 18.58
N LYS A 275 -22.38 -7.34 17.43
CA LYS A 275 -22.98 -7.95 16.21
C LYS A 275 -22.22 -9.19 15.73
N CYS A 276 -20.92 -9.22 15.92
CA CYS A 276 -20.07 -10.38 15.60
C CYS A 276 -20.12 -11.47 16.65
N GLY A 277 -20.75 -11.23 17.80
CA GLY A 277 -20.75 -12.15 18.94
C GLY A 277 -19.38 -12.29 19.60
N ILE A 278 -18.54 -11.26 19.52
CA ILE A 278 -17.17 -11.23 20.09
C ILE A 278 -17.25 -10.54 21.45
N LYS A 279 -16.74 -11.22 22.47
CA LYS A 279 -16.65 -10.67 23.82
C LYS A 279 -15.23 -10.15 24.09
N GLU A 280 -15.09 -9.34 25.15
CA GLU A 280 -13.80 -8.79 25.56
C GLU A 280 -12.77 -9.91 25.85
N GLU A 281 -13.22 -11.04 26.42
CA GLU A 281 -12.39 -12.23 26.68
C GLU A 281 -11.88 -12.94 25.42
N ASP A 282 -12.49 -12.69 24.25
CA ASP A 282 -12.09 -13.25 22.95
C ASP A 282 -11.00 -12.43 22.26
N LEU A 283 -10.70 -11.22 22.78
CA LEU A 283 -9.72 -10.33 22.14
C LEU A 283 -8.29 -10.80 22.43
N VAL A 284 -7.49 -10.84 21.37
CA VAL A 284 -6.05 -11.12 21.45
C VAL A 284 -5.34 -9.88 21.95
N THR A 285 -4.67 -9.98 23.11
CA THR A 285 -3.96 -8.86 23.77
C THR A 285 -2.49 -8.77 23.35
#